data_4ac80a921f8f27d57ebad2b44cfd37f2
#
_entry.id   4ac80a921f8f27d57ebad2b44cfd37f2
#
_cell.length_a   1.000
_cell.length_b   1.000
_cell.length_c   1.000
_cell.angle_alpha   90.00
_cell.angle_beta   90.00
_cell.angle_gamma   90.00
#
_symmetry.space_group_name_H-M   'P 1'
#
loop_
_entity.id
_entity.type
_entity.pdbx_description
1 polymer ?
#
loop_
_entity_poly.entity_id
_entity_poly.type
_entity_poly.pdbx_seq_one_letter_code
_entity_poly.pdbx_strand_id
1 'polypeptide(L)'
;MDILTEHYKLYLGDCLEIMKNIPNKSIDCIICDLPYGTTWQKWDNIISFDEIWKHYNRIIRDNGAIVLFASQPFTTKLIDSNI
;
A
#
# COMPACT_ATOMS: atom_id res chain seq x y z
N MET A 1 5.97 -0.55 -17.45
CA MET A 1 5.46 0.54 -18.30
C MET A 1 4.53 1.40 -17.46
N ASP A 2 4.76 2.70 -17.46
CA ASP A 2 3.95 3.63 -16.72
C ASP A 2 3.03 4.37 -17.68
N ILE A 3 1.79 4.64 -17.24
CA ILE A 3 0.83 5.42 -18.01
C ILE A 3 0.52 6.67 -17.20
N LEU A 4 0.88 7.84 -17.74
CA LEU A 4 0.69 9.12 -17.09
C LEU A 4 -0.27 9.96 -17.90
N THR A 5 -1.40 10.33 -17.30
CA THR A 5 -2.39 11.19 -17.95
C THR A 5 -2.72 12.38 -17.06
N GLU A 6 -3.54 13.29 -17.55
CA GLU A 6 -4.03 14.41 -16.78
C GLU A 6 -4.92 13.97 -15.61
N HIS A 7 -5.65 12.86 -15.77
CA HIS A 7 -6.63 12.39 -14.79
C HIS A 7 -6.15 11.24 -13.92
N TYR A 8 -5.18 10.45 -14.39
CA TYR A 8 -4.67 9.32 -13.63
C TYR A 8 -3.24 8.98 -14.04
N LYS A 9 -2.58 8.21 -13.18
CA LYS A 9 -1.22 7.69 -13.43
C LYS A 9 -1.19 6.23 -13.05
N LEU A 10 -0.70 5.37 -13.96
CA LEU A 10 -0.52 3.94 -13.74
C LEU A 10 0.97 3.62 -13.77
N TYR A 11 1.45 2.91 -12.74
CA TYR A 11 2.85 2.51 -12.64
C TYR A 11 2.94 1.00 -12.57
N LEU A 12 3.90 0.42 -13.28
CA LEU A 12 4.22 -1.00 -13.21
C LEU A 12 5.54 -1.17 -12.47
N GLY A 13 5.52 -1.88 -11.35
CA GLY A 13 6.73 -2.13 -10.56
C GLY A 13 6.42 -2.41 -9.10
N ASP A 14 7.48 -2.49 -8.31
CA ASP A 14 7.37 -2.67 -6.86
C ASP A 14 6.79 -1.40 -6.23
N CYS A 15 5.67 -1.54 -5.53
CA CYS A 15 4.98 -0.40 -4.95
C CYS A 15 5.85 0.35 -3.92
N LEU A 16 6.71 -0.34 -3.19
CA LEU A 16 7.60 0.31 -2.22
C LEU A 16 8.59 1.24 -2.93
N GLU A 17 9.07 0.85 -4.09
CA GLU A 17 9.96 1.69 -4.90
C GLU A 17 9.21 2.86 -5.54
N ILE A 18 8.03 2.60 -6.08
CA ILE A 18 7.22 3.62 -6.75
C ILE A 18 6.76 4.67 -5.75
N MET A 19 6.35 4.27 -4.54
CA MET A 19 5.87 5.19 -3.52
C MET A 19 6.93 6.21 -3.07
N LYS A 20 8.21 5.91 -3.25
CA LYS A 20 9.28 6.86 -2.94
C LYS A 20 9.16 8.16 -3.73
N ASN A 21 8.53 8.10 -4.91
CA ASN A 21 8.35 9.25 -5.78
C ASN A 21 7.05 10.01 -5.55
N ILE A 22 6.19 9.53 -4.64
CA ILE A 22 4.95 10.21 -4.29
C ILE A 22 5.25 11.25 -3.20
N PRO A 23 4.85 12.51 -3.40
CA PRO A 23 5.10 13.57 -2.41
C PRO A 23 4.41 13.30 -1.07
N ASN A 24 4.96 13.86 -0.01
CA ASN A 24 4.36 13.79 1.33
C ASN A 24 2.97 14.43 1.31
N LYS A 25 2.01 13.82 2.02
CA LYS A 25 0.67 14.37 2.25
C LYS A 25 -0.04 14.78 0.95
N SER A 26 0.11 13.96 -0.09
CA SER A 26 -0.47 14.24 -1.42
C SER A 26 -1.65 13.34 -1.77
N ILE A 27 -1.92 12.30 -0.97
CA ILE A 27 -2.93 11.28 -1.28
C ILE A 27 -4.10 11.43 -0.31
N ASP A 28 -5.31 11.47 -0.86
CA ASP A 28 -6.55 11.60 -0.07
C ASP A 28 -7.05 10.26 0.46
N CYS A 29 -6.86 9.18 -0.31
CA CYS A 29 -7.34 7.85 0.06
C CYS A 29 -6.44 6.78 -0.54
N ILE A 30 -6.14 5.76 0.26
CA ILE A 30 -5.41 4.57 -0.17
C ILE A 30 -6.37 3.39 -0.08
N ILE A 31 -6.54 2.66 -1.20
CA ILE A 31 -7.32 1.43 -1.24
C ILE A 31 -6.40 0.36 -1.79
N CYS A 32 -6.16 -0.69 -1.04
CA CYS A 32 -5.19 -1.70 -1.42
C CYS A 32 -5.58 -3.09 -0.94
N ASP A 33 -5.32 -4.08 -1.79
CA ASP A 33 -5.43 -5.49 -1.46
C ASP A 33 -3.99 -6.04 -1.34
N LEU A 34 -3.48 -6.08 -0.12
CA LEU A 34 -2.11 -6.50 0.15
C LEU A 34 -1.94 -8.00 -0.08
N PRO A 35 -0.75 -8.46 -0.48
CA PRO A 35 -0.47 -9.89 -0.56
C PRO A 35 -0.45 -10.51 0.84
N TYR A 36 -1.22 -11.60 1.02
CA TYR A 36 -1.37 -12.24 2.34
C TYR A 36 -0.32 -13.30 2.61
N GLY A 37 0.42 -13.75 1.58
CA GLY A 37 1.37 -14.84 1.71
C GLY A 37 0.72 -16.21 1.83
N THR A 38 -0.52 -16.36 1.36
CA THR A 38 -1.31 -17.57 1.52
C THR A 38 -1.39 -18.43 0.26
N THR A 39 -0.84 -17.96 -0.87
CA THR A 39 -0.85 -18.69 -2.13
C THR A 39 0.56 -19.04 -2.57
N TRP A 40 0.66 -19.89 -3.62
CA TRP A 40 1.93 -20.30 -4.20
C TRP A 40 2.51 -19.29 -5.20
N GLN A 41 1.77 -18.22 -5.48
CA GLN A 41 2.21 -17.22 -6.47
C GLN A 41 3.37 -16.40 -5.90
N LYS A 42 4.35 -16.09 -6.75
CA LYS A 42 5.52 -15.30 -6.34
C LYS A 42 5.16 -13.89 -5.86
N TRP A 43 4.06 -13.34 -6.39
CA TRP A 43 3.62 -11.99 -6.01
C TRP A 43 2.88 -11.96 -4.69
N ASP A 44 2.48 -13.12 -4.14
CA ASP A 44 1.70 -13.20 -2.90
C ASP A 44 2.61 -13.41 -1.70
N ASN A 45 3.60 -12.56 -1.54
CA ASN A 45 4.46 -12.52 -0.38
C ASN A 45 4.03 -11.40 0.54
N ILE A 46 4.06 -11.64 1.86
CA ILE A 46 3.77 -10.59 2.83
C ILE A 46 4.82 -9.48 2.69
N ILE A 47 4.36 -8.27 2.42
CA ILE A 47 5.22 -7.09 2.40
C ILE A 47 5.47 -6.67 3.85
N SER A 48 6.68 -6.18 4.15
CA SER A 48 7.00 -5.69 5.49
C SER A 48 6.02 -4.59 5.91
N PHE A 49 5.34 -4.79 7.03
CA PHE A 49 4.40 -3.81 7.55
C PHE A 49 5.08 -2.48 7.88
N ASP A 50 6.29 -2.52 8.42
CA ASP A 50 7.03 -1.31 8.75
C ASP A 50 7.28 -0.45 7.52
N GLU A 51 7.65 -1.08 6.40
CA GLU A 51 7.87 -0.39 5.13
C GLU A 51 6.58 0.20 4.57
N ILE A 52 5.49 -0.59 4.59
CA ILE A 52 4.18 -0.15 4.12
C ILE A 52 3.71 1.07 4.91
N TRP A 53 3.73 0.99 6.24
CA TRP A 53 3.24 2.08 7.08
C TRP A 53 4.11 3.31 6.99
N LYS A 54 5.42 3.14 6.83
CA LYS A 54 6.33 4.25 6.61
C LYS A 54 5.90 5.10 5.40
N HIS A 55 5.58 4.44 4.29
CA HIS A 55 5.14 5.14 3.08
C HIS A 55 3.71 5.64 3.17
N TYR A 56 2.78 4.81 3.65
CA TYR A 56 1.37 5.20 3.76
C TYR A 56 1.20 6.41 4.67
N ASN A 57 1.82 6.39 5.85
CA ASN A 57 1.71 7.50 6.79
C ASN A 57 2.34 8.79 6.25
N ARG A 58 3.36 8.64 5.41
CA ARG A 58 4.03 9.79 4.80
C ARG A 58 3.20 10.44 3.69
N ILE A 59 2.61 9.63 2.81
CA ILE A 59 1.94 10.14 1.61
C ILE A 59 0.49 10.53 1.83
N ILE A 60 -0.17 9.95 2.84
CA ILE A 60 -1.57 10.23 3.12
C ILE A 60 -1.73 11.62 3.77
N ARG A 61 -2.79 12.33 3.41
CA ARG A 61 -3.13 13.60 4.06
C ARG A 61 -3.70 13.34 5.45
N ASP A 62 -3.66 14.36 6.33
CA ASP A 62 -4.08 14.23 7.73
C ASP A 62 -5.53 13.73 7.86
N ASN A 63 -6.42 14.14 6.94
CA ASN A 63 -7.82 13.72 6.92
C ASN A 63 -8.08 12.59 5.92
N GLY A 64 -7.03 11.93 5.43
CA GLY A 64 -7.15 10.86 4.45
C GLY A 64 -7.60 9.54 5.08
N ALA A 65 -8.04 8.62 4.24
CA ALA A 65 -8.48 7.29 4.65
C ALA A 65 -7.60 6.21 4.02
N ILE A 66 -7.33 5.15 4.77
CA ILE A 66 -6.62 3.96 4.29
C ILE A 66 -7.56 2.78 4.42
N VAL A 67 -7.88 2.15 3.29
CA VAL A 67 -8.77 0.98 3.23
C VAL A 67 -7.96 -0.22 2.74
N LEU A 68 -7.85 -1.24 3.56
CA LEU A 68 -7.10 -2.45 3.25
C LEU A 68 -8.01 -3.66 3.35
N PHE A 69 -7.97 -4.52 2.32
CA PHE A 69 -8.68 -5.80 2.36
C PHE A 69 -7.82 -6.82 3.11
N ALA A 70 -8.47 -7.63 3.94
CA ALA A 70 -7.76 -8.61 4.76
C ALA A 70 -8.64 -9.79 5.10
N SER A 71 -8.02 -10.92 5.40
CA SER A 71 -8.67 -12.11 5.94
C SER A 71 -7.78 -12.73 7.02
N GLN A 72 -8.38 -13.46 7.96
CA GLN A 72 -7.63 -14.06 9.05
C GLN A 72 -6.74 -15.21 8.55
N PRO A 73 -5.55 -15.44 9.14
CA PRO A 73 -4.99 -14.72 10.32
C PRO A 73 -4.30 -13.41 9.99
N PHE A 74 -4.21 -13.05 8.71
CA PHE A 74 -3.55 -11.83 8.25
C PHE A 74 -4.18 -10.57 8.85
N THR A 75 -5.51 -10.54 9.00
CA THR A 75 -6.23 -9.39 9.53
C THR A 75 -5.70 -8.96 10.90
N THR A 76 -5.50 -9.92 11.80
CA THR A 76 -4.98 -9.62 13.13
C THR A 76 -3.58 -9.03 13.08
N LYS A 77 -2.71 -9.61 12.26
CA LYS A 77 -1.34 -9.10 12.06
C LYS A 77 -1.35 -7.67 11.52
N LEU A 78 -2.24 -7.40 10.58
CA LEU A 78 -2.35 -6.09 9.97
C LEU A 78 -2.82 -5.04 10.97
N ILE A 79 -3.84 -5.36 11.77
CA ILE A 79 -4.35 -4.46 12.81
C ILE A 79 -3.26 -4.16 13.83
N ASP A 80 -2.58 -5.20 14.33
CA ASP A 80 -1.55 -5.05 15.35
C ASP A 80 -0.35 -4.23 14.85
N SER A 81 -0.12 -4.20 13.54
CA SER A 81 1.05 -3.52 12.98
C SER A 81 0.97 -2.00 13.05
N ASN A 82 -0.21 -1.43 13.28
CA ASN A 82 -0.40 0.03 13.30
C ASN A 82 -1.47 0.45 14.33
N ILE A 83 -1.27 0.08 15.55
CA ILE A 83 -2.12 0.51 16.66
C ILE A 83 -1.60 1.82 17.26
#